data_5486d8ab3aeedd862ef10c127386c747
#
_entry.id   5486d8ab3aeedd862ef10c127386c747
#
_cell.length_a   1.000
_cell.length_b   1.000
_cell.length_c   1.000
_cell.angle_alpha   90.00
_cell.angle_beta   90.00
_cell.angle_gamma   90.00
#
_symmetry.space_group_name_H-M   'P 1'
#
loop_
_entity.id
_entity.type
_entity.pdbx_description
1 polymer ?
#
loop_
_entity_poly.entity_id
_entity_poly.type
_entity_poly.pdbx_seq_one_letter_code
_entity_poly.pdbx_strand_id
1 'polypeptide(L)'
;KRRGVAIREAFNQINRYQRDSFWAASGLFEYVQIFIISNGTHTKYYSNTTRFSHVKENAEGERKKSKKTSNSFEFTSYWADGTNKGIAHLVDFTRTFMAKHTLLNVLTKYCVFTSEDLLLVMRPYQIAATEAILSRIEISSNYKKSGTLDAGGYIWHTTGSGKTLTSFKTAQIASALPYIDKVLFVVDRKDLDYQTMKEYDRFQKGAANSNSSTRILQKQLEDSSSHIIITTIQKLDVFVSKNKGHEIFKKHVVIIFDECHRSQFGDMHSKIVKSFKHYHIFGFTGTPIFAVNSGSGGNPLLRTTPQAFGDKLHTYTIVDAINDGNVLPFRIDYINTVKMKDGVKDKNVSAIDTEKAMADPNRIREVVSYILEHFDQKTRRSSSYSIQGQRVEGFNSILAVSSIPVARMYYAELKKQL
;
A
#
# COMPACT_ATOMS: atom_id res chain seq x y z
N LYS A 1 27.74 -16.70 1.52
CA LYS A 1 28.66 -16.71 2.70
C LYS A 1 28.48 -18.00 3.51
N ARG A 2 29.49 -18.39 4.31
CA ARG A 2 29.38 -19.53 5.23
C ARG A 2 28.46 -19.21 6.41
N ARG A 3 27.93 -20.24 7.05
CA ARG A 3 27.12 -20.11 8.28
C ARG A 3 27.89 -19.31 9.36
N GLY A 4 27.16 -18.57 10.18
CA GLY A 4 27.73 -17.71 11.23
C GLY A 4 28.16 -16.31 10.75
N VAL A 5 28.32 -16.07 9.45
CA VAL A 5 28.60 -14.74 8.90
C VAL A 5 27.30 -13.98 8.71
N ALA A 6 27.27 -12.71 9.08
CA ALA A 6 26.09 -11.86 8.86
C ALA A 6 25.71 -11.80 7.36
N ILE A 7 24.44 -11.99 7.04
CA ILE A 7 23.95 -11.97 5.65
C ILE A 7 24.23 -10.62 4.95
N ARG A 8 24.33 -9.53 5.69
CA ARG A 8 24.73 -8.21 5.19
C ARG A 8 26.10 -8.21 4.51
N GLU A 9 27.01 -9.09 4.93
CA GLU A 9 28.31 -9.24 4.27
C GLU A 9 28.22 -9.85 2.87
N ALA A 10 27.20 -10.66 2.60
CA ALA A 10 26.92 -11.13 1.24
C ALA A 10 26.40 -9.98 0.37
N PHE A 11 25.52 -9.14 0.90
CA PHE A 11 25.05 -7.94 0.23
C PHE A 11 26.18 -6.96 -0.09
N ASN A 12 27.03 -6.66 0.89
CA ASN A 12 28.20 -5.80 0.72
C ASN A 12 29.15 -6.31 -0.37
N GLN A 13 29.29 -7.64 -0.48
CA GLN A 13 30.12 -8.26 -1.52
C GLN A 13 29.52 -8.06 -2.92
N ILE A 14 28.22 -8.25 -3.10
CA ILE A 14 27.54 -7.96 -4.38
C ILE A 14 27.72 -6.48 -4.78
N ASN A 15 27.59 -5.56 -3.84
CA ASN A 15 27.80 -4.13 -4.12
C ASN A 15 29.25 -3.83 -4.56
N ARG A 16 30.24 -4.51 -4.01
CA ARG A 16 31.63 -4.39 -4.48
C ARG A 16 31.77 -4.94 -5.90
N TYR A 17 31.20 -6.10 -6.19
CA TYR A 17 31.27 -6.70 -7.52
C TYR A 17 30.54 -5.85 -8.57
N GLN A 18 29.40 -5.24 -8.24
CA GLN A 18 28.72 -4.31 -9.13
C GLN A 18 29.55 -3.08 -9.48
N ARG A 19 30.39 -2.59 -8.56
CA ARG A 19 31.27 -1.43 -8.83
C ARG A 19 32.51 -1.82 -9.63
N ASP A 20 33.10 -2.97 -9.32
CA ASP A 20 34.47 -3.25 -9.71
C ASP A 20 34.59 -4.37 -10.76
N SER A 21 33.71 -5.36 -10.74
CA SER A 21 33.89 -6.61 -11.47
C SER A 21 32.86 -6.90 -12.56
N PHE A 22 31.59 -6.53 -12.37
CA PHE A 22 30.53 -6.91 -13.32
C PHE A 22 30.69 -6.27 -14.70
N TRP A 23 31.44 -5.17 -14.78
CA TRP A 23 31.65 -4.40 -15.98
C TRP A 23 33.04 -4.58 -16.60
N ALA A 24 33.86 -5.46 -16.01
CA ALA A 24 35.24 -5.66 -16.44
C ALA A 24 35.38 -6.57 -17.67
N ALA A 25 34.32 -7.28 -18.08
CA ALA A 25 34.35 -8.26 -19.17
C ALA A 25 33.06 -8.19 -20.02
N SER A 26 32.74 -9.24 -20.73
CA SER A 26 31.74 -9.37 -21.80
C SER A 26 30.29 -8.92 -21.58
N GLY A 27 29.99 -8.17 -20.56
CA GLY A 27 28.66 -7.59 -20.36
C GLY A 27 27.56 -8.58 -19.92
N LEU A 28 27.87 -9.86 -19.63
CA LEU A 28 26.86 -10.84 -19.21
C LEU A 28 26.13 -10.43 -17.94
N PHE A 29 26.83 -9.78 -17.01
CA PHE A 29 26.25 -9.30 -15.74
C PHE A 29 25.31 -8.09 -15.90
N GLU A 30 25.27 -7.45 -17.07
CA GLU A 30 24.29 -6.43 -17.40
C GLU A 30 22.86 -6.96 -17.36
N TYR A 31 22.67 -8.24 -17.62
CA TYR A 31 21.36 -8.89 -17.65
C TYR A 31 20.86 -9.39 -16.30
N VAL A 32 21.64 -9.22 -15.22
CA VAL A 32 21.22 -9.63 -13.87
C VAL A 32 20.07 -8.76 -13.41
N GLN A 33 18.91 -9.37 -13.23
CA GLN A 33 17.68 -8.72 -12.74
C GLN A 33 17.52 -8.83 -11.23
N ILE A 34 17.85 -9.98 -10.66
CA ILE A 34 17.63 -10.31 -9.25
C ILE A 34 18.92 -10.84 -8.65
N PHE A 35 19.22 -10.36 -7.46
CA PHE A 35 20.30 -10.89 -6.63
C PHE A 35 19.71 -11.75 -5.52
N ILE A 36 20.40 -12.86 -5.23
CA ILE A 36 20.10 -13.75 -4.12
C ILE A 36 21.34 -13.79 -3.23
N ILE A 37 21.16 -13.51 -1.96
CA ILE A 37 22.19 -13.53 -0.94
C ILE A 37 21.86 -14.55 0.12
N SER A 38 22.86 -15.32 0.57
CA SER A 38 22.67 -16.35 1.60
C SER A 38 23.91 -16.56 2.45
N ASN A 39 23.68 -16.96 3.70
CA ASN A 39 24.68 -17.56 4.58
C ASN A 39 24.32 -19.00 4.97
N GLY A 40 23.37 -19.62 4.23
CA GLY A 40 22.86 -20.97 4.48
C GLY A 40 21.67 -20.99 5.46
N THR A 41 21.70 -20.19 6.52
CA THR A 41 20.62 -20.07 7.51
C THR A 41 19.60 -19.03 7.09
N HIS A 42 20.09 -17.90 6.55
CA HIS A 42 19.27 -16.79 6.05
C HIS A 42 19.51 -16.60 4.57
N THR A 43 18.44 -16.53 3.79
CA THR A 43 18.46 -16.29 2.34
C THR A 43 17.48 -15.19 2.02
N LYS A 44 17.96 -14.17 1.30
CA LYS A 44 17.16 -13.03 0.87
C LYS A 44 17.36 -12.77 -0.62
N TYR A 45 16.42 -12.08 -1.24
CA TYR A 45 16.52 -11.63 -2.62
C TYR A 45 16.20 -10.15 -2.74
N TYR A 46 16.62 -9.51 -3.82
CA TYR A 46 16.32 -8.13 -4.15
C TYR A 46 16.57 -7.87 -5.64
N SER A 47 15.93 -6.84 -6.17
CA SER A 47 16.10 -6.44 -7.57
C SER A 47 17.39 -5.65 -7.79
N ASN A 48 17.92 -5.72 -9.00
CA ASN A 48 19.03 -4.88 -9.45
C ASN A 48 18.51 -3.49 -9.87
N THR A 49 18.21 -2.63 -8.89
CA THR A 49 17.65 -1.29 -9.12
C THR A 49 18.62 -0.34 -9.83
N THR A 50 19.93 -0.63 -9.82
CA THR A 50 20.97 0.22 -10.45
C THR A 50 21.36 -0.22 -11.85
N ARG A 51 20.73 -1.27 -12.38
CA ARG A 51 21.11 -1.87 -13.66
C ARG A 51 21.23 -0.84 -14.80
N PHE A 52 20.20 -0.05 -15.01
CA PHE A 52 20.18 0.91 -16.13
C PHE A 52 21.21 2.03 -15.96
N SER A 53 21.40 2.53 -14.75
CA SER A 53 22.43 3.54 -14.46
C SER A 53 23.83 3.02 -14.79
N HIS A 54 24.14 1.78 -14.40
CA HIS A 54 25.44 1.18 -14.69
C HIS A 54 25.64 0.87 -16.18
N VAL A 55 24.60 0.40 -16.88
CA VAL A 55 24.67 0.18 -18.34
C VAL A 55 24.95 1.50 -19.05
N LYS A 56 24.27 2.58 -18.68
CA LYS A 56 24.45 3.90 -19.26
C LYS A 56 25.86 4.46 -18.99
N GLU A 57 26.33 4.40 -17.74
CA GLU A 57 27.67 4.84 -17.36
C GLU A 57 28.77 4.12 -18.14
N ASN A 58 28.60 2.81 -18.40
CA ASN A 58 29.57 2.04 -19.20
C ASN A 58 29.52 2.38 -20.71
N ALA A 59 28.33 2.60 -21.26
CA ALA A 59 28.15 2.96 -22.66
C ALA A 59 28.73 4.35 -22.99
N GLU A 60 28.66 5.29 -22.05
CA GLU A 60 29.16 6.65 -22.19
C GLU A 60 30.67 6.76 -21.91
N GLY A 61 31.36 5.68 -21.54
CA GLY A 61 32.82 5.65 -21.27
C GLY A 61 33.26 6.50 -20.07
N GLU A 62 32.34 7.11 -19.39
CA GLU A 62 32.60 7.92 -18.21
C GLU A 62 32.65 7.03 -16.95
N ARG A 63 33.85 6.57 -16.58
CA ARG A 63 34.11 6.08 -15.21
C ARG A 63 34.02 7.23 -14.19
N LYS A 64 32.89 7.85 -14.05
CA LYS A 64 32.62 8.69 -12.87
C LYS A 64 32.71 7.75 -11.67
N LYS A 65 33.62 8.06 -10.73
CA LYS A 65 33.75 7.35 -9.45
C LYS A 65 32.36 7.11 -8.92
N SER A 66 31.89 5.88 -9.06
CA SER A 66 30.53 5.44 -8.83
C SER A 66 30.02 6.00 -7.51
N LYS A 67 29.12 6.93 -7.62
CA LYS A 67 28.31 7.35 -6.50
C LYS A 67 27.50 6.13 -6.05
N LYS A 68 27.29 6.01 -4.75
CA LYS A 68 26.55 4.97 -4.05
C LYS A 68 25.53 4.26 -4.92
N THR A 69 25.62 2.92 -5.03
CA THR A 69 24.56 2.12 -5.65
C THR A 69 23.25 2.44 -4.97
N SER A 70 22.14 2.56 -5.70
CA SER A 70 20.81 2.78 -5.14
C SER A 70 20.29 1.52 -4.39
N ASN A 71 21.00 0.39 -4.48
CA ASN A 71 20.69 -0.81 -3.73
C ASN A 71 20.95 -0.59 -2.24
N SER A 72 19.93 -0.73 -1.41
CA SER A 72 20.02 -0.73 0.04
C SER A 72 19.69 -2.12 0.59
N PHE A 73 20.36 -2.50 1.68
CA PHE A 73 20.05 -3.75 2.37
C PHE A 73 18.60 -3.79 2.87
N GLU A 74 18.00 -2.64 3.13
CA GLU A 74 16.59 -2.50 3.53
C GLU A 74 15.61 -2.94 2.43
N PHE A 75 16.02 -2.96 1.17
CA PHE A 75 15.21 -3.44 0.06
C PHE A 75 15.28 -4.96 -0.13
N THR A 76 16.14 -5.65 0.62
CA THR A 76 16.20 -7.11 0.58
C THR A 76 14.99 -7.72 1.27
N SER A 77 14.42 -8.79 0.70
CA SER A 77 13.26 -9.49 1.24
C SER A 77 13.56 -10.96 1.47
N TYR A 78 13.00 -11.54 2.53
CA TYR A 78 12.87 -12.98 2.62
C TYR A 78 11.80 -13.46 1.64
N TRP A 79 11.94 -14.66 1.13
CA TRP A 79 10.83 -15.37 0.51
C TRP A 79 9.86 -15.84 1.61
N ALA A 80 8.58 -15.93 1.30
CA ALA A 80 7.57 -16.36 2.24
C ALA A 80 6.47 -17.17 1.52
N ASP A 81 5.74 -17.96 2.26
CA ASP A 81 4.53 -18.62 1.78
C ASP A 81 3.32 -17.64 1.72
N GLY A 82 2.17 -18.14 1.25
CA GLY A 82 0.95 -17.34 1.12
C GLY A 82 0.33 -16.87 2.46
N THR A 83 0.89 -17.30 3.60
CA THR A 83 0.48 -16.88 4.95
C THR A 83 1.49 -15.92 5.60
N ASN A 84 2.43 -15.39 4.83
CA ASN A 84 3.57 -14.54 5.24
C ASN A 84 4.61 -15.26 6.12
N LYS A 85 4.60 -16.58 6.21
CA LYS A 85 5.63 -17.30 6.94
C LYS A 85 6.93 -17.30 6.15
N GLY A 86 7.95 -16.66 6.70
CA GLY A 86 9.27 -16.50 6.07
C GLY A 86 10.00 -17.84 5.83
N ILE A 87 10.56 -17.99 4.64
CA ILE A 87 11.37 -19.14 4.21
C ILE A 87 12.82 -18.66 4.16
N ALA A 88 13.50 -18.76 5.29
CA ALA A 88 14.85 -18.23 5.46
C ALA A 88 15.94 -19.22 5.03
N HIS A 89 15.78 -20.52 5.30
CA HIS A 89 16.80 -21.51 5.06
C HIS A 89 17.07 -21.73 3.57
N LEU A 90 18.34 -21.83 3.17
CA LEU A 90 18.74 -21.90 1.75
C LEU A 90 18.09 -23.05 1.00
N VAL A 91 18.00 -24.24 1.58
CA VAL A 91 17.42 -25.41 0.91
C VAL A 91 15.94 -25.22 0.64
N ASP A 92 15.18 -24.69 1.61
CA ASP A 92 13.75 -24.45 1.45
C ASP A 92 13.49 -23.28 0.49
N PHE A 93 14.33 -22.24 0.54
CA PHE A 93 14.32 -21.17 -0.44
C PHE A 93 14.54 -21.70 -1.88
N THR A 94 15.54 -22.56 -2.09
CA THR A 94 15.80 -23.13 -3.43
C THR A 94 14.65 -24.00 -3.91
N ARG A 95 14.05 -24.81 -3.05
CA ARG A 95 12.89 -25.64 -3.40
C ARG A 95 11.67 -24.85 -3.81
N THR A 96 11.47 -23.65 -3.25
CA THR A 96 10.26 -22.84 -3.46
C THR A 96 10.49 -21.70 -4.45
N PHE A 97 11.43 -20.79 -4.17
CA PHE A 97 11.72 -19.62 -5.02
C PHE A 97 12.32 -20.01 -6.36
N MET A 98 13.29 -20.97 -6.34
CA MET A 98 13.99 -21.42 -7.55
C MET A 98 13.20 -22.48 -8.36
N ALA A 99 12.02 -22.88 -7.89
CA ALA A 99 11.14 -23.72 -8.69
C ALA A 99 10.84 -23.02 -10.02
N LYS A 100 10.91 -23.75 -11.14
CA LYS A 100 10.85 -23.21 -12.52
C LYS A 100 9.72 -22.20 -12.72
N HIS A 101 8.50 -22.56 -12.33
CA HIS A 101 7.34 -21.69 -12.51
C HIS A 101 7.37 -20.46 -11.59
N THR A 102 7.82 -20.60 -10.34
CA THR A 102 7.96 -19.48 -9.39
C THR A 102 8.98 -18.49 -9.91
N LEU A 103 10.19 -18.95 -10.23
CA LEU A 103 11.26 -18.09 -10.71
C LEU A 103 10.86 -17.37 -12.01
N LEU A 104 10.27 -18.09 -12.96
CA LEU A 104 9.80 -17.52 -14.22
C LEU A 104 8.75 -16.43 -13.97
N ASN A 105 7.75 -16.68 -13.11
CA ASN A 105 6.74 -15.70 -12.74
C ASN A 105 7.35 -14.47 -12.04
N VAL A 106 8.30 -14.67 -11.13
CA VAL A 106 8.99 -13.55 -10.47
C VAL A 106 9.70 -12.67 -11.50
N LEU A 107 10.40 -13.27 -12.47
CA LEU A 107 11.18 -12.55 -13.49
C LEU A 107 10.29 -11.84 -14.51
N THR A 108 9.19 -12.46 -14.94
CA THR A 108 8.37 -11.98 -16.08
C THR A 108 7.09 -11.30 -15.65
N LYS A 109 6.43 -11.80 -14.60
CA LYS A 109 5.11 -11.35 -14.16
C LYS A 109 5.19 -10.38 -12.98
N TYR A 110 6.13 -10.59 -12.03
CA TYR A 110 6.21 -9.83 -10.78
C TYR A 110 7.41 -8.88 -10.68
N CYS A 111 8.11 -8.64 -11.76
CA CYS A 111 9.00 -7.50 -11.91
C CYS A 111 8.26 -6.32 -12.55
N VAL A 112 8.66 -5.11 -12.17
CA VAL A 112 8.16 -3.85 -12.74
C VAL A 112 9.35 -2.99 -13.10
N PHE A 113 9.43 -2.58 -14.36
CA PHE A 113 10.36 -1.56 -14.82
C PHE A 113 9.67 -0.20 -14.70
N THR A 114 10.20 0.65 -13.84
CA THR A 114 9.63 1.98 -13.66
C THR A 114 9.99 2.91 -14.80
N SER A 115 9.24 4.00 -14.97
CA SER A 115 9.58 5.09 -15.91
C SER A 115 10.88 5.84 -15.56
N GLU A 116 11.43 5.60 -14.38
CA GLU A 116 12.72 6.11 -13.91
C GLU A 116 13.86 5.08 -14.13
N ASP A 117 13.63 4.09 -14.97
CA ASP A 117 14.57 3.00 -15.26
C ASP A 117 14.98 2.16 -14.03
N LEU A 118 14.12 2.07 -13.04
CA LEU A 118 14.33 1.21 -11.88
C LEU A 118 13.64 -0.14 -12.09
N LEU A 119 14.36 -1.23 -11.80
CA LEU A 119 13.77 -2.56 -11.74
C LEU A 119 13.31 -2.84 -10.31
N LEU A 120 12.00 -3.02 -10.13
CA LEU A 120 11.40 -3.44 -8.88
C LEU A 120 10.97 -4.90 -8.96
N VAL A 121 11.17 -5.65 -7.89
CA VAL A 121 10.61 -6.99 -7.72
C VAL A 121 9.58 -6.98 -6.60
N MET A 122 8.41 -7.54 -6.82
CA MET A 122 7.36 -7.62 -5.81
C MET A 122 7.79 -8.50 -4.64
N ARG A 123 7.36 -8.11 -3.45
CA ARG A 123 7.56 -8.90 -2.23
C ARG A 123 6.56 -10.05 -2.15
N PRO A 124 6.85 -11.13 -1.39
CA PRO A 124 5.99 -12.33 -1.36
C PRO A 124 4.52 -12.03 -1.03
N TYR A 125 4.26 -11.20 -0.02
CA TYR A 125 2.89 -10.82 0.36
C TYR A 125 2.15 -10.03 -0.72
N GLN A 126 2.87 -9.25 -1.55
CA GLN A 126 2.30 -8.54 -2.68
C GLN A 126 1.93 -9.52 -3.80
N ILE A 127 2.80 -10.50 -4.05
CA ILE A 127 2.55 -11.59 -5.02
C ILE A 127 1.35 -12.41 -4.56
N ALA A 128 1.32 -12.84 -3.29
CA ALA A 128 0.23 -13.62 -2.73
C ALA A 128 -1.13 -12.89 -2.83
N ALA A 129 -1.16 -11.60 -2.51
CA ALA A 129 -2.36 -10.78 -2.65
C ALA A 129 -2.83 -10.67 -4.11
N THR A 130 -1.90 -10.44 -5.04
CA THR A 130 -2.22 -10.37 -6.48
C THR A 130 -2.77 -11.70 -6.99
N GLU A 131 -2.12 -12.82 -6.67
CA GLU A 131 -2.58 -14.16 -7.08
C GLU A 131 -3.94 -14.51 -6.45
N ALA A 132 -4.19 -14.13 -5.21
CA ALA A 132 -5.48 -14.36 -4.57
C ALA A 132 -6.62 -13.62 -5.29
N ILE A 133 -6.39 -12.38 -5.75
CA ILE A 133 -7.35 -11.63 -6.55
C ILE A 133 -7.56 -12.29 -7.92
N LEU A 134 -6.47 -12.62 -8.63
CA LEU A 134 -6.55 -13.23 -9.96
C LEU A 134 -7.28 -14.59 -9.91
N SER A 135 -6.95 -15.42 -8.91
CA SER A 135 -7.65 -16.69 -8.68
C SER A 135 -9.14 -16.48 -8.38
N ARG A 136 -9.50 -15.44 -7.61
CA ARG A 136 -10.90 -15.10 -7.34
C ARG A 136 -11.62 -14.68 -8.62
N ILE A 137 -11.00 -13.88 -9.48
CA ILE A 137 -11.56 -13.49 -10.78
C ILE A 137 -11.79 -14.74 -11.64
N GLU A 138 -10.80 -15.62 -11.78
CA GLU A 138 -10.89 -16.82 -12.61
C GLU A 138 -11.96 -17.78 -12.09
N ILE A 139 -11.93 -18.14 -10.80
CA ILE A 139 -12.89 -19.06 -10.18
C ILE A 139 -14.31 -18.51 -10.33
N SER A 140 -14.53 -17.24 -9.97
CA SER A 140 -15.89 -16.68 -10.03
C SER A 140 -16.40 -16.50 -11.45
N SER A 141 -15.53 -16.26 -12.44
CA SER A 141 -15.89 -16.24 -13.86
C SER A 141 -16.30 -17.64 -14.34
N ASN A 142 -15.50 -18.67 -14.02
CA ASN A 142 -15.79 -20.05 -14.41
C ASN A 142 -17.11 -20.58 -13.80
N TYR A 143 -17.42 -20.18 -12.57
CA TYR A 143 -18.68 -20.54 -11.89
C TYR A 143 -19.83 -19.56 -12.18
N LYS A 144 -19.68 -18.60 -13.12
CA LYS A 144 -20.69 -17.59 -13.49
C LYS A 144 -21.21 -16.78 -12.30
N LYS A 145 -20.33 -16.47 -11.34
CA LYS A 145 -20.64 -15.68 -10.14
C LYS A 145 -20.29 -14.20 -10.29
N SER A 146 -19.80 -13.74 -11.44
CA SER A 146 -19.56 -12.32 -11.71
C SER A 146 -20.81 -11.49 -11.43
N GLY A 147 -20.67 -10.32 -10.84
CA GLY A 147 -21.80 -9.50 -10.42
C GLY A 147 -22.36 -9.85 -9.04
N THR A 148 -21.70 -10.72 -8.29
CA THR A 148 -22.06 -11.05 -6.89
C THR A 148 -20.94 -10.72 -5.93
N LEU A 149 -21.25 -10.69 -4.63
CA LEU A 149 -20.24 -10.48 -3.58
C LEU A 149 -19.18 -11.60 -3.54
N ASP A 150 -19.57 -12.82 -3.91
CA ASP A 150 -18.66 -13.98 -4.00
C ASP A 150 -17.57 -13.80 -5.06
N ALA A 151 -17.79 -12.92 -6.04
CA ALA A 151 -16.79 -12.58 -7.06
C ALA A 151 -15.81 -11.50 -6.62
N GLY A 152 -15.94 -11.02 -5.39
CA GLY A 152 -15.13 -9.97 -4.81
C GLY A 152 -14.22 -10.43 -3.68
N GLY A 153 -13.66 -9.46 -2.99
CA GLY A 153 -12.85 -9.65 -1.80
C GLY A 153 -12.07 -8.41 -1.38
N TYR A 154 -11.35 -8.49 -0.28
CA TYR A 154 -10.50 -7.39 0.15
C TYR A 154 -9.11 -7.84 0.58
N ILE A 155 -8.16 -6.92 0.44
CA ILE A 155 -6.75 -7.05 0.85
C ILE A 155 -6.53 -6.15 2.06
N TRP A 156 -6.12 -6.75 3.15
CA TRP A 156 -5.75 -6.03 4.36
C TRP A 156 -4.22 -5.89 4.43
N HIS A 157 -3.70 -4.82 3.85
CA HIS A 157 -2.28 -4.49 3.90
C HIS A 157 -2.06 -3.17 4.62
N THR A 158 -1.14 -3.15 5.58
CA THR A 158 -0.83 -1.94 6.36
C THR A 158 -0.32 -0.80 5.48
N THR A 159 -0.39 0.42 5.99
CA THR A 159 0.20 1.60 5.34
C THR A 159 1.72 1.40 5.19
N GLY A 160 2.28 1.84 4.06
CA GLY A 160 3.70 1.65 3.75
C GLY A 160 4.07 0.27 3.19
N SER A 161 3.13 -0.68 3.06
CA SER A 161 3.37 -2.00 2.47
C SER A 161 3.50 -2.01 0.93
N GLY A 162 3.32 -0.88 0.27
CA GLY A 162 3.32 -0.79 -1.19
C GLY A 162 2.02 -1.27 -1.83
N LYS A 163 0.86 -0.95 -1.21
CA LYS A 163 -0.47 -1.25 -1.76
C LYS A 163 -0.63 -0.76 -3.20
N THR A 164 -0.11 0.42 -3.51
CA THR A 164 -0.19 1.01 -4.86
C THR A 164 0.52 0.15 -5.91
N LEU A 165 1.72 -0.39 -5.61
CA LEU A 165 2.39 -1.32 -6.51
C LEU A 165 1.60 -2.63 -6.67
N THR A 166 1.04 -3.16 -5.58
CA THR A 166 0.24 -4.39 -5.59
C THR A 166 -1.02 -4.19 -6.44
N SER A 167 -1.76 -3.11 -6.23
CA SER A 167 -3.00 -2.81 -6.96
C SER A 167 -2.73 -2.51 -8.44
N PHE A 168 -1.66 -1.76 -8.75
CA PHE A 168 -1.22 -1.53 -10.12
C PHE A 168 -0.93 -2.84 -10.85
N LYS A 169 -0.12 -3.70 -10.24
CA LYS A 169 0.25 -4.97 -10.88
C LYS A 169 -0.95 -5.90 -11.04
N THR A 170 -1.84 -5.93 -10.06
CA THR A 170 -3.13 -6.63 -10.14
C THR A 170 -3.97 -6.10 -11.30
N ALA A 171 -4.13 -4.78 -11.41
CA ALA A 171 -4.87 -4.14 -12.49
C ALA A 171 -4.26 -4.45 -13.87
N GLN A 172 -2.92 -4.37 -13.99
CA GLN A 172 -2.19 -4.67 -15.23
C GLN A 172 -2.41 -6.11 -15.68
N ILE A 173 -2.30 -7.08 -14.76
CA ILE A 173 -2.48 -8.50 -15.12
C ILE A 173 -3.95 -8.80 -15.40
N ALA A 174 -4.87 -8.27 -14.59
CA ALA A 174 -6.31 -8.45 -14.80
C ALA A 174 -6.78 -7.85 -16.13
N SER A 175 -6.27 -6.69 -16.54
CA SER A 175 -6.61 -6.07 -17.83
C SER A 175 -6.12 -6.84 -19.05
N ALA A 176 -5.18 -7.75 -18.88
CA ALA A 176 -4.68 -8.63 -19.94
C ALA A 176 -5.49 -9.93 -20.07
N LEU A 177 -6.43 -10.20 -19.16
CA LEU A 177 -7.32 -11.36 -19.26
C LEU A 177 -8.31 -11.17 -20.42
N PRO A 178 -8.45 -12.12 -21.32
CA PRO A 178 -9.21 -11.94 -22.58
C PRO A 178 -10.71 -11.72 -22.39
N TYR A 179 -11.24 -12.02 -21.21
CA TYR A 179 -12.65 -11.86 -20.85
C TYR A 179 -12.92 -10.64 -19.98
N ILE A 180 -11.89 -9.84 -19.64
CA ILE A 180 -12.06 -8.58 -18.86
C ILE A 180 -11.99 -7.40 -19.83
N ASP A 181 -13.07 -6.65 -19.93
CA ASP A 181 -13.15 -5.48 -20.79
C ASP A 181 -12.44 -4.26 -20.22
N LYS A 182 -12.61 -3.99 -18.93
CA LYS A 182 -12.07 -2.81 -18.23
C LYS A 182 -11.67 -3.12 -16.80
N VAL A 183 -10.65 -2.40 -16.34
CA VAL A 183 -10.30 -2.31 -14.91
C VAL A 183 -10.51 -0.87 -14.46
N LEU A 184 -11.39 -0.67 -13.50
CA LEU A 184 -11.70 0.64 -12.91
C LEU A 184 -11.00 0.74 -11.54
N PHE A 185 -10.04 1.64 -11.41
CA PHE A 185 -9.40 1.95 -10.16
C PHE A 185 -10.06 3.17 -9.53
N VAL A 186 -10.73 2.96 -8.40
CA VAL A 186 -11.59 3.96 -7.77
C VAL A 186 -10.95 4.47 -6.49
N VAL A 187 -10.68 5.77 -6.43
CA VAL A 187 -10.15 6.48 -5.26
C VAL A 187 -11.22 7.38 -4.63
N ASP A 188 -11.06 7.64 -3.33
CA ASP A 188 -12.04 8.46 -2.58
C ASP A 188 -11.98 9.95 -2.92
N ARG A 189 -10.78 10.52 -3.14
CA ARG A 189 -10.59 11.98 -3.28
C ARG A 189 -9.82 12.34 -4.54
N LYS A 190 -10.10 13.55 -5.07
CA LYS A 190 -9.40 14.11 -6.25
C LYS A 190 -7.90 14.22 -6.07
N ASP A 191 -7.41 14.55 -4.88
CA ASP A 191 -5.98 14.65 -4.60
C ASP A 191 -5.29 13.28 -4.66
N LEU A 192 -6.00 12.22 -4.24
CA LEU A 192 -5.52 10.83 -4.34
C LEU A 192 -5.56 10.33 -5.79
N ASP A 193 -6.52 10.77 -6.61
CA ASP A 193 -6.58 10.47 -8.05
C ASP A 193 -5.27 10.88 -8.75
N TYR A 194 -4.83 12.13 -8.53
CA TYR A 194 -3.57 12.63 -9.12
C TYR A 194 -2.32 11.90 -8.59
N GLN A 195 -2.26 11.64 -7.29
CA GLN A 195 -1.12 10.93 -6.69
C GLN A 195 -1.04 9.49 -7.18
N THR A 196 -2.16 8.78 -7.19
CA THR A 196 -2.26 7.40 -7.69
C THR A 196 -1.88 7.34 -9.17
N MET A 197 -2.36 8.29 -9.97
CA MET A 197 -1.99 8.38 -11.37
C MET A 197 -0.48 8.58 -11.56
N LYS A 198 0.11 9.50 -10.81
CA LYS A 198 1.55 9.76 -10.84
C LYS A 198 2.37 8.51 -10.45
N GLU A 199 1.91 7.76 -9.45
CA GLU A 199 2.54 6.50 -9.06
C GLU A 199 2.36 5.40 -10.14
N TYR A 200 1.19 5.30 -10.76
CA TYR A 200 0.96 4.35 -11.85
C TYR A 200 1.80 4.70 -13.08
N ASP A 201 1.89 5.98 -13.44
CA ASP A 201 2.78 6.45 -14.52
C ASP A 201 4.26 6.21 -14.20
N ARG A 202 4.62 6.23 -12.93
CA ARG A 202 5.95 5.84 -12.48
C ARG A 202 6.23 4.36 -12.72
N PHE A 203 5.26 3.49 -12.49
CA PHE A 203 5.41 2.06 -12.75
C PHE A 203 5.39 1.73 -14.23
N GLN A 204 4.52 2.37 -14.99
CA GLN A 204 4.48 2.23 -16.45
C GLN A 204 3.78 3.44 -17.06
N LYS A 205 4.53 4.25 -17.80
CA LYS A 205 4.02 5.47 -18.45
C LYS A 205 2.84 5.12 -19.38
N GLY A 206 1.71 5.78 -19.20
CA GLY A 206 0.51 5.58 -20.01
C GLY A 206 -0.24 4.27 -19.74
N ALA A 207 0.10 3.54 -18.68
CA ALA A 207 -0.60 2.29 -18.32
C ALA A 207 -2.03 2.51 -17.84
N ALA A 208 -2.33 3.71 -17.34
CA ALA A 208 -3.63 4.06 -16.81
C ALA A 208 -4.06 5.44 -17.28
N ASN A 209 -5.35 5.63 -17.40
CA ASN A 209 -5.95 6.88 -17.86
C ASN A 209 -6.69 7.55 -16.69
N SER A 210 -6.25 8.75 -16.30
CA SER A 210 -7.01 9.58 -15.37
C SER A 210 -8.04 10.45 -16.10
N ASN A 211 -8.99 10.99 -15.36
CA ASN A 211 -10.00 11.88 -15.93
C ASN A 211 -10.19 13.12 -15.07
N SER A 212 -10.12 14.29 -15.69
CA SER A 212 -10.38 15.57 -15.05
C SER A 212 -11.89 15.88 -14.93
N SER A 213 -12.72 15.23 -15.73
CA SER A 213 -14.16 15.41 -15.77
C SER A 213 -14.94 14.14 -16.07
N THR A 214 -16.22 14.12 -15.73
CA THR A 214 -17.13 13.00 -16.05
C THR A 214 -17.24 12.76 -17.56
N ARG A 215 -17.11 13.81 -18.38
CA ARG A 215 -17.14 13.68 -19.85
C ARG A 215 -15.91 12.93 -20.38
N ILE A 216 -14.74 13.17 -19.80
CA ILE A 216 -13.53 12.43 -20.15
C ILE A 216 -13.63 10.99 -19.68
N LEU A 217 -14.13 10.75 -18.46
CA LEU A 217 -14.42 9.40 -17.96
C LEU A 217 -15.33 8.64 -18.94
N GLN A 218 -16.40 9.24 -19.40
CA GLN A 218 -17.30 8.61 -20.38
C GLN A 218 -16.57 8.21 -21.65
N LYS A 219 -15.77 9.10 -22.25
CA LYS A 219 -14.98 8.77 -23.44
C LYS A 219 -14.02 7.60 -23.20
N GLN A 220 -13.36 7.55 -22.05
CA GLN A 220 -12.46 6.48 -21.69
C GLN A 220 -13.19 5.14 -21.48
N LEU A 221 -14.40 5.17 -20.94
CA LEU A 221 -15.23 3.96 -20.78
C LEU A 221 -15.71 3.41 -22.13
N GLU A 222 -15.94 4.30 -23.10
CA GLU A 222 -16.35 3.95 -24.48
C GLU A 222 -15.16 3.51 -25.35
N ASP A 223 -13.96 4.04 -25.10
CA ASP A 223 -12.75 3.76 -25.86
C ASP A 223 -12.22 2.35 -25.57
N SER A 224 -12.15 1.48 -26.59
CA SER A 224 -11.65 0.11 -26.47
C SER A 224 -10.18 0.00 -26.07
N SER A 225 -9.37 1.03 -26.34
CA SER A 225 -7.93 1.04 -26.05
C SER A 225 -7.62 1.36 -24.58
N SER A 226 -8.54 1.98 -23.87
CA SER A 226 -8.38 2.40 -22.46
C SER A 226 -8.74 1.24 -21.52
N HIS A 227 -7.82 0.32 -21.25
CA HIS A 227 -8.09 -0.87 -20.43
C HIS A 227 -8.11 -0.56 -18.92
N ILE A 228 -7.24 0.32 -18.42
CA ILE A 228 -7.16 0.70 -17.00
C ILE A 228 -7.56 2.16 -16.86
N ILE A 229 -8.58 2.44 -16.06
CA ILE A 229 -9.12 3.79 -15.86
C ILE A 229 -9.09 4.10 -14.37
N ILE A 230 -8.37 5.17 -13.99
CA ILE A 230 -8.34 5.70 -12.63
C ILE A 230 -9.37 6.82 -12.52
N THR A 231 -10.26 6.73 -11.54
CA THR A 231 -11.30 7.73 -11.33
C THR A 231 -11.65 7.90 -9.86
N THR A 232 -12.36 8.95 -9.51
CA THR A 232 -12.93 9.12 -8.16
C THR A 232 -14.32 8.50 -8.08
N ILE A 233 -14.70 8.06 -6.85
CA ILE A 233 -16.04 7.52 -6.61
C ILE A 233 -17.14 8.52 -6.99
N GLN A 234 -16.91 9.83 -6.78
CA GLN A 234 -17.87 10.89 -7.11
C GLN A 234 -18.07 11.01 -8.63
N LYS A 235 -17.00 10.98 -9.44
CA LYS A 235 -17.11 11.03 -10.89
C LYS A 235 -17.84 9.81 -11.44
N LEU A 236 -17.53 8.64 -10.89
CA LEU A 236 -18.18 7.39 -11.30
C LEU A 236 -19.65 7.37 -10.90
N ASP A 237 -20.03 7.86 -9.71
CA ASP A 237 -21.43 8.00 -9.28
C ASP A 237 -22.22 8.96 -10.18
N VAL A 238 -21.64 10.10 -10.53
CA VAL A 238 -22.29 11.07 -11.46
C VAL A 238 -22.47 10.44 -12.84
N PHE A 239 -21.47 9.70 -13.33
CA PHE A 239 -21.58 9.00 -14.62
C PHE A 239 -22.72 7.98 -14.60
N VAL A 240 -22.73 7.10 -13.60
CA VAL A 240 -23.77 6.07 -13.41
C VAL A 240 -25.18 6.71 -13.33
N SER A 241 -25.29 7.83 -12.64
CA SER A 241 -26.58 8.52 -12.47
C SER A 241 -27.13 9.07 -13.75
N LYS A 242 -26.25 9.62 -14.60
CA LYS A 242 -26.65 10.31 -15.84
C LYS A 242 -26.82 9.38 -17.04
N ASN A 243 -26.19 8.20 -17.02
CA ASN A 243 -26.09 7.31 -18.16
C ASN A 243 -26.73 5.94 -17.89
N LYS A 244 -27.96 5.93 -17.34
CA LYS A 244 -28.72 4.70 -17.08
C LYS A 244 -28.85 3.89 -18.37
N GLY A 245 -28.43 2.61 -18.33
CA GLY A 245 -28.49 1.72 -19.51
C GLY A 245 -27.30 1.79 -20.46
N HIS A 246 -26.24 2.52 -20.11
CA HIS A 246 -25.01 2.56 -20.91
C HIS A 246 -24.40 1.15 -21.10
N GLU A 247 -23.84 0.87 -22.29
CA GLU A 247 -23.32 -0.45 -22.64
C GLU A 247 -22.20 -0.96 -21.72
N ILE A 248 -21.43 -0.06 -21.09
CA ILE A 248 -20.38 -0.43 -20.14
C ILE A 248 -20.93 -1.26 -18.97
N PHE A 249 -22.17 -1.08 -18.57
CA PHE A 249 -22.79 -1.80 -17.47
C PHE A 249 -23.08 -3.28 -17.79
N LYS A 250 -23.01 -3.66 -19.07
CA LYS A 250 -23.14 -5.04 -19.53
C LYS A 250 -21.77 -5.72 -19.71
N LYS A 251 -20.69 -4.93 -19.74
CA LYS A 251 -19.32 -5.42 -19.92
C LYS A 251 -18.79 -6.07 -18.66
N HIS A 252 -17.78 -6.92 -18.83
CA HIS A 252 -17.11 -7.60 -17.73
C HIS A 252 -16.00 -6.71 -17.17
N VAL A 253 -16.20 -6.17 -15.96
CA VAL A 253 -15.31 -5.20 -15.37
C VAL A 253 -14.72 -5.67 -14.04
N VAL A 254 -13.49 -5.25 -13.77
CA VAL A 254 -12.87 -5.36 -12.45
C VAL A 254 -12.86 -3.97 -11.80
N ILE A 255 -13.38 -3.83 -10.59
CA ILE A 255 -13.44 -2.58 -9.86
C ILE A 255 -12.56 -2.71 -8.61
N ILE A 256 -11.53 -1.89 -8.52
CA ILE A 256 -10.58 -1.87 -7.40
C ILE A 256 -10.76 -0.56 -6.64
N PHE A 257 -11.10 -0.65 -5.35
CA PHE A 257 -11.18 0.49 -4.45
C PHE A 257 -9.92 0.59 -3.59
N ASP A 258 -9.25 1.74 -3.66
CA ASP A 258 -8.16 2.05 -2.74
C ASP A 258 -8.69 2.76 -1.48
N GLU A 259 -8.03 2.52 -0.34
CA GLU A 259 -8.47 2.97 0.99
C GLU A 259 -9.98 2.75 1.20
N CYS A 260 -10.41 1.54 0.86
CA CYS A 260 -11.82 1.17 0.69
C CYS A 260 -12.69 1.40 1.95
N HIS A 261 -12.07 1.46 3.14
CA HIS A 261 -12.76 1.80 4.39
C HIS A 261 -13.42 3.18 4.37
N ARG A 262 -13.00 4.09 3.47
CA ARG A 262 -13.58 5.42 3.33
C ARG A 262 -14.80 5.44 2.40
N SER A 263 -14.81 4.57 1.40
CA SER A 263 -15.81 4.57 0.32
C SER A 263 -16.92 3.51 0.48
N GLN A 264 -16.77 2.55 1.39
CA GLN A 264 -17.65 1.38 1.48
C GLN A 264 -19.06 1.66 2.06
N PHE A 265 -19.26 2.77 2.78
CA PHE A 265 -20.52 3.02 3.50
C PHE A 265 -21.50 3.92 2.78
N GLY A 266 -21.15 4.43 1.62
CA GLY A 266 -21.97 5.44 0.94
C GLY A 266 -22.98 4.85 -0.03
N ASP A 267 -24.05 5.62 -0.27
CA ASP A 267 -25.02 5.33 -1.34
C ASP A 267 -24.35 5.26 -2.71
N MET A 268 -23.26 6.00 -2.91
CA MET A 268 -22.45 5.97 -4.14
C MET A 268 -21.88 4.57 -4.42
N HIS A 269 -21.28 3.90 -3.43
CA HIS A 269 -20.79 2.53 -3.58
C HIS A 269 -21.91 1.57 -4.01
N SER A 270 -23.02 1.56 -3.26
CA SER A 270 -24.17 0.71 -3.56
C SER A 270 -24.72 0.94 -4.96
N LYS A 271 -24.80 2.19 -5.38
CA LYS A 271 -25.33 2.60 -6.70
C LYS A 271 -24.39 2.16 -7.82
N ILE A 272 -23.07 2.34 -7.66
CA ILE A 272 -22.08 1.89 -8.62
C ILE A 272 -22.17 0.38 -8.80
N VAL A 273 -22.11 -0.37 -7.70
CA VAL A 273 -22.15 -1.84 -7.73
C VAL A 273 -23.42 -2.38 -8.36
N LYS A 274 -24.58 -1.80 -8.04
CA LYS A 274 -25.88 -2.21 -8.62
C LYS A 274 -26.03 -1.89 -10.10
N SER A 275 -25.22 -1.02 -10.66
CA SER A 275 -25.31 -0.62 -12.07
C SER A 275 -24.61 -1.57 -13.00
N PHE A 276 -23.53 -2.21 -12.58
CA PHE A 276 -22.79 -3.19 -13.40
C PHE A 276 -23.39 -4.59 -13.26
N LYS A 277 -23.48 -5.33 -14.37
CA LYS A 277 -24.04 -6.70 -14.38
C LYS A 277 -22.97 -7.77 -14.15
N HIS A 278 -21.81 -7.56 -14.76
CA HIS A 278 -20.69 -8.51 -14.71
C HIS A 278 -19.47 -7.79 -14.13
N TYR A 279 -19.29 -7.90 -12.82
CA TYR A 279 -18.18 -7.22 -12.13
C TYR A 279 -17.50 -8.14 -11.12
N HIS A 280 -16.24 -7.81 -10.86
CA HIS A 280 -15.49 -8.25 -9.69
C HIS A 280 -15.12 -7.01 -8.90
N ILE A 281 -15.31 -7.04 -7.58
CA ILE A 281 -15.07 -5.88 -6.73
C ILE A 281 -14.01 -6.19 -5.67
N PHE A 282 -12.94 -5.41 -5.64
CA PHE A 282 -11.86 -5.61 -4.68
C PHE A 282 -11.57 -4.34 -3.89
N GLY A 283 -11.37 -4.49 -2.57
CA GLY A 283 -11.00 -3.40 -1.69
C GLY A 283 -9.56 -3.56 -1.19
N PHE A 284 -8.76 -2.48 -1.25
CA PHE A 284 -7.46 -2.40 -0.58
C PHE A 284 -7.58 -1.47 0.62
N THR A 285 -7.12 -1.89 1.78
CA THR A 285 -7.15 -1.06 3.00
C THR A 285 -6.10 -1.48 4.02
N GLY A 286 -5.59 -0.50 4.76
CA GLY A 286 -4.76 -0.76 5.96
C GLY A 286 -5.58 -0.91 7.23
N THR A 287 -6.85 -0.46 7.22
CA THR A 287 -7.74 -0.37 8.38
C THR A 287 -9.14 -0.87 8.04
N PRO A 288 -9.32 -2.19 7.87
CA PRO A 288 -10.64 -2.74 7.58
C PRO A 288 -11.60 -2.48 8.74
N ILE A 289 -12.87 -2.34 8.41
CA ILE A 289 -13.94 -2.12 9.38
C ILE A 289 -14.65 -3.45 9.65
N PHE A 290 -14.67 -3.83 10.92
CA PHE A 290 -15.35 -4.99 11.45
C PHE A 290 -16.52 -4.56 12.34
N ALA A 291 -17.35 -5.50 12.78
CA ALA A 291 -18.49 -5.21 13.64
C ALA A 291 -18.12 -4.47 14.93
N VAL A 292 -16.95 -4.79 15.51
CA VAL A 292 -16.45 -4.19 16.76
C VAL A 292 -16.02 -2.71 16.61
N ASN A 293 -15.68 -2.25 15.42
CA ASN A 293 -15.25 -0.86 15.15
C ASN A 293 -16.14 -0.15 14.12
N SER A 294 -17.29 -0.74 13.78
CA SER A 294 -18.25 -0.11 12.88
C SER A 294 -19.08 0.94 13.65
N GLY A 295 -19.30 2.11 13.05
CA GLY A 295 -20.19 3.12 13.58
C GLY A 295 -21.66 2.71 13.52
N SER A 296 -22.52 3.44 14.24
CA SER A 296 -23.98 3.22 14.25
C SER A 296 -24.70 3.81 13.02
N GLY A 297 -24.05 4.66 12.25
CA GLY A 297 -24.61 5.34 11.06
C GLY A 297 -24.54 4.52 9.78
N GLY A 298 -25.20 5.01 8.71
CA GLY A 298 -25.16 4.45 7.37
C GLY A 298 -26.03 3.21 7.14
N ASN A 299 -25.82 2.55 5.99
CA ASN A 299 -26.58 1.35 5.60
C ASN A 299 -26.14 0.14 6.42
N PRO A 300 -27.05 -0.52 7.20
CA PRO A 300 -26.72 -1.69 8.02
C PRO A 300 -26.08 -2.86 7.25
N LEU A 301 -26.37 -2.99 5.95
CA LEU A 301 -25.86 -4.07 5.10
C LEU A 301 -24.47 -3.79 4.53
N LEU A 302 -23.89 -2.61 4.80
CA LEU A 302 -22.58 -2.18 4.28
C LEU A 302 -21.68 -1.59 5.39
N ARG A 303 -21.93 -1.94 6.65
CA ARG A 303 -21.18 -1.38 7.79
C ARG A 303 -19.78 -1.93 7.94
N THR A 304 -19.51 -3.11 7.40
CA THR A 304 -18.21 -3.76 7.53
C THR A 304 -17.57 -3.98 6.18
N THR A 305 -16.25 -4.08 6.16
CA THR A 305 -15.49 -4.35 4.92
C THR A 305 -15.90 -5.68 4.27
N PRO A 306 -16.10 -6.79 5.03
CA PRO A 306 -16.63 -8.02 4.45
C PRO A 306 -18.01 -7.89 3.82
N GLN A 307 -18.90 -7.08 4.40
CA GLN A 307 -20.24 -6.85 3.83
C GLN A 307 -20.19 -6.09 2.51
N ALA A 308 -19.19 -5.21 2.34
CA ALA A 308 -19.06 -4.38 1.14
C ALA A 308 -18.28 -5.07 0.01
N PHE A 309 -17.30 -5.89 0.33
CA PHE A 309 -16.35 -6.46 -0.64
C PHE A 309 -16.30 -8.00 -0.67
N GLY A 310 -16.84 -8.70 0.31
CA GLY A 310 -16.76 -10.16 0.41
C GLY A 310 -15.61 -10.64 1.29
N ASP A 311 -15.01 -11.77 0.92
CA ASP A 311 -14.00 -12.46 1.72
C ASP A 311 -12.69 -11.68 1.82
N LYS A 312 -12.00 -11.87 2.95
CA LYS A 312 -10.62 -11.45 3.11
C LYS A 312 -9.70 -12.37 2.32
N LEU A 313 -9.10 -11.86 1.25
CA LEU A 313 -8.24 -12.65 0.36
C LEU A 313 -6.81 -12.77 0.84
N HIS A 314 -6.26 -11.70 1.41
CA HIS A 314 -4.90 -11.68 1.95
C HIS A 314 -4.76 -10.67 3.08
N THR A 315 -3.81 -10.94 3.99
CA THR A 315 -3.51 -10.06 5.14
C THR A 315 -2.01 -9.84 5.22
N TYR A 316 -1.59 -8.59 5.38
CA TYR A 316 -0.23 -8.20 5.77
C TYR A 316 -0.35 -7.02 6.72
N THR A 317 -0.31 -7.34 8.02
CA THR A 317 -0.57 -6.39 9.09
C THR A 317 0.68 -5.56 9.43
N ILE A 318 0.50 -4.57 10.31
CA ILE A 318 1.63 -3.79 10.82
C ILE A 318 2.62 -4.66 11.60
N VAL A 319 2.15 -5.74 12.22
CA VAL A 319 3.00 -6.69 12.95
C VAL A 319 3.88 -7.46 11.96
N ASP A 320 3.32 -7.93 10.84
CA ASP A 320 4.09 -8.56 9.76
C ASP A 320 5.15 -7.59 9.21
N ALA A 321 4.76 -6.33 8.99
CA ALA A 321 5.64 -5.30 8.46
C ALA A 321 6.80 -4.93 9.42
N ILE A 322 6.56 -4.95 10.73
CA ILE A 322 7.60 -4.75 11.75
C ILE A 322 8.55 -5.95 11.78
N ASN A 323 8.01 -7.17 11.76
CA ASN A 323 8.80 -8.40 11.76
C ASN A 323 9.70 -8.50 10.51
N ASP A 324 9.22 -8.05 9.36
CA ASP A 324 10.00 -7.98 8.12
C ASP A 324 11.00 -6.81 8.08
N GLY A 325 10.95 -5.90 9.05
CA GLY A 325 11.79 -4.69 9.10
C GLY A 325 11.34 -3.61 8.09
N ASN A 326 10.12 -3.70 7.56
CA ASN A 326 9.55 -2.71 6.63
C ASN A 326 8.97 -1.49 7.34
N VAL A 327 8.59 -1.65 8.59
CA VAL A 327 8.08 -0.59 9.48
C VAL A 327 8.88 -0.64 10.77
N LEU A 328 9.22 0.51 11.31
CA LEU A 328 9.89 0.61 12.60
C LEU A 328 8.91 0.21 13.72
N PRO A 329 9.38 -0.49 14.75
CA PRO A 329 8.56 -0.74 15.93
C PRO A 329 8.19 0.58 16.61
N PHE A 330 7.01 0.64 17.18
CA PHE A 330 6.50 1.81 17.90
C PHE A 330 5.94 1.38 19.25
N ARG A 331 5.85 2.34 20.16
CA ARG A 331 5.22 2.18 21.47
C ARG A 331 3.98 3.08 21.52
N ILE A 332 2.90 2.56 22.11
CA ILE A 332 1.68 3.30 22.38
C ILE A 332 1.61 3.56 23.89
N ASP A 333 1.53 4.82 24.27
CA ASP A 333 1.26 5.23 25.63
C ASP A 333 -0.17 5.80 25.68
N TYR A 334 -1.03 5.20 26.49
CA TYR A 334 -2.40 5.68 26.72
C TYR A 334 -2.43 6.60 27.93
N ILE A 335 -2.98 7.80 27.76
CA ILE A 335 -3.12 8.80 28.82
C ILE A 335 -4.59 9.11 29.00
N ASN A 336 -5.11 8.86 30.20
CA ASN A 336 -6.51 9.12 30.52
C ASN A 336 -6.69 10.63 30.75
N THR A 337 -7.38 11.30 29.83
CA THR A 337 -7.66 12.74 29.90
C THR A 337 -9.07 13.08 30.40
N VAL A 338 -9.89 12.07 30.68
CA VAL A 338 -11.23 12.21 31.23
C VAL A 338 -11.36 11.23 32.40
N LYS A 339 -11.60 11.75 33.59
CA LYS A 339 -11.89 10.93 34.79
C LYS A 339 -13.42 10.79 34.90
N MET A 340 -13.92 9.58 34.91
CA MET A 340 -15.31 9.33 35.30
C MET A 340 -15.48 9.55 36.81
N LYS A 341 -16.62 10.13 37.23
CA LYS A 341 -16.94 10.23 38.65
C LYS A 341 -17.13 8.83 39.22
N ASP A 342 -16.57 8.58 40.41
CA ASP A 342 -16.75 7.31 41.10
C ASP A 342 -18.24 6.99 41.29
N GLY A 343 -18.64 5.77 40.95
CA GLY A 343 -20.02 5.28 41.09
C GLY A 343 -20.88 5.30 39.83
N VAL A 344 -20.40 5.78 38.68
CA VAL A 344 -21.13 5.71 37.41
C VAL A 344 -20.81 4.39 36.72
N LYS A 345 -21.80 3.50 36.62
CA LYS A 345 -21.69 2.21 35.91
C LYS A 345 -21.73 2.49 34.39
N ASP A 346 -20.89 1.79 33.63
CA ASP A 346 -20.77 1.88 32.16
C ASP A 346 -22.09 1.87 31.38
N LYS A 347 -23.14 1.24 31.93
CA LYS A 347 -24.47 1.20 31.32
C LYS A 347 -25.24 2.52 31.31
N ASN A 348 -24.84 3.50 32.11
CA ASN A 348 -25.53 4.80 32.22
C ASN A 348 -24.86 5.94 31.44
N VAL A 349 -23.80 5.66 30.69
CA VAL A 349 -22.99 6.67 29.99
C VAL A 349 -23.32 6.72 28.47
N SER A 350 -24.49 6.30 28.04
CA SER A 350 -24.90 6.34 26.65
C SER A 350 -25.15 7.73 26.04
N ALA A 351 -24.83 8.82 26.76
CA ALA A 351 -25.06 10.19 26.31
C ALA A 351 -23.95 11.18 26.69
N ILE A 352 -22.70 10.75 26.77
CA ILE A 352 -21.60 11.73 26.78
C ILE A 352 -21.47 12.23 25.33
N ASP A 353 -21.75 13.52 25.15
CA ASP A 353 -21.41 14.24 23.93
C ASP A 353 -19.88 14.28 23.81
N THR A 354 -19.34 13.24 23.13
CA THR A 354 -17.88 13.04 23.00
C THR A 354 -17.24 14.25 22.35
N GLU A 355 -17.93 14.95 21.45
CA GLU A 355 -17.42 16.17 20.80
C GLU A 355 -17.26 17.31 21.81
N LYS A 356 -18.25 17.52 22.69
CA LYS A 356 -18.14 18.53 23.76
C LYS A 356 -17.06 18.19 24.78
N ALA A 357 -16.97 16.92 25.18
CA ALA A 357 -15.91 16.49 26.10
C ALA A 357 -14.51 16.66 25.49
N MET A 358 -14.34 16.39 24.20
CA MET A 358 -13.07 16.59 23.51
C MET A 358 -12.72 18.06 23.27
N ALA A 359 -13.70 18.95 23.18
CA ALA A 359 -13.53 20.38 23.01
C ALA A 359 -13.52 21.19 24.34
N ASP A 360 -13.59 20.52 25.50
CA ASP A 360 -13.59 21.21 26.79
C ASP A 360 -12.28 22.00 27.01
N PRO A 361 -12.35 23.31 27.31
CA PRO A 361 -11.16 24.16 27.47
C PRO A 361 -10.24 23.75 28.62
N ASN A 362 -10.78 23.21 29.71
CA ASN A 362 -9.97 22.76 30.85
C ASN A 362 -9.20 21.48 30.45
N ARG A 363 -9.86 20.56 29.78
CA ARG A 363 -9.21 19.36 29.24
C ARG A 363 -8.09 19.75 28.26
N ILE A 364 -8.34 20.68 27.33
CA ILE A 364 -7.34 21.14 26.37
C ILE A 364 -6.13 21.75 27.10
N ARG A 365 -6.37 22.58 28.12
CA ARG A 365 -5.31 23.17 28.93
C ARG A 365 -4.43 22.11 29.61
N GLU A 366 -5.04 21.10 30.23
CA GLU A 366 -4.30 20.04 30.93
C GLU A 366 -3.54 19.16 29.93
N VAL A 367 -4.13 18.85 28.78
CA VAL A 367 -3.45 18.08 27.71
C VAL A 367 -2.25 18.86 27.18
N VAL A 368 -2.38 20.17 26.96
CA VAL A 368 -1.27 21.03 26.51
C VAL A 368 -0.16 21.08 27.55
N SER A 369 -0.51 21.28 28.84
CA SER A 369 0.45 21.24 29.92
C SER A 369 1.23 19.93 29.97
N TYR A 370 0.54 18.80 29.90
CA TYR A 370 1.17 17.46 29.82
C TYR A 370 2.11 17.31 28.62
N ILE A 371 1.67 17.77 27.43
CA ILE A 371 2.49 17.73 26.22
C ILE A 371 3.79 18.52 26.43
N LEU A 372 3.71 19.75 26.94
CA LEU A 372 4.86 20.62 27.13
C LEU A 372 5.82 20.05 28.18
N GLU A 373 5.32 19.53 29.31
CA GLU A 373 6.11 18.90 30.37
C GLU A 373 6.93 17.70 29.86
N HIS A 374 6.36 16.90 28.97
CA HIS A 374 6.99 15.66 28.47
C HIS A 374 7.62 15.80 27.09
N PHE A 375 7.54 16.98 26.45
CA PHE A 375 7.94 17.19 25.06
C PHE A 375 9.41 16.83 24.81
N ASP A 376 10.31 17.36 25.62
CA ASP A 376 11.76 17.16 25.45
C ASP A 376 12.15 15.69 25.65
N GLN A 377 11.54 15.04 26.64
CA GLN A 377 11.76 13.61 26.89
C GLN A 377 11.25 12.74 25.73
N LYS A 378 10.02 12.97 25.27
CA LYS A 378 9.37 12.17 24.21
C LYS A 378 10.00 12.43 22.84
N THR A 379 10.41 13.65 22.57
CA THR A 379 11.06 14.03 21.31
C THR A 379 12.58 13.88 21.34
N ARG A 380 13.16 13.48 22.48
CA ARG A 380 14.61 13.34 22.69
C ARG A 380 15.40 14.60 22.29
N ARG A 381 14.93 15.78 22.65
CA ARG A 381 15.57 17.07 22.32
C ARG A 381 17.01 17.17 22.77
N SER A 382 17.36 16.53 23.89
CA SER A 382 18.73 16.47 24.42
C SER A 382 19.67 15.53 23.65
N SER A 383 19.14 14.76 22.69
CA SER A 383 19.92 13.80 21.91
C SER A 383 20.14 14.31 20.50
N SER A 384 21.37 14.23 20.00
CA SER A 384 21.67 14.51 18.60
C SER A 384 21.94 13.21 17.83
N TYR A 385 21.54 13.16 16.58
CA TYR A 385 21.80 12.05 15.67
C TYR A 385 22.08 12.57 14.26
N SER A 386 22.63 11.75 13.39
CA SER A 386 22.97 12.15 12.05
C SER A 386 22.02 11.52 11.04
N ILE A 387 21.38 12.34 10.21
CA ILE A 387 20.60 11.91 9.03
C ILE A 387 21.31 12.44 7.78
N GLN A 388 21.70 11.54 6.91
CA GLN A 388 22.38 11.88 5.63
C GLN A 388 23.59 12.84 5.79
N GLY A 389 24.32 12.71 6.91
CA GLY A 389 25.48 13.53 7.22
C GLY A 389 25.16 14.89 7.88
N GLN A 390 23.89 15.23 8.08
CA GLN A 390 23.49 16.41 8.85
C GLN A 390 23.17 16.04 10.29
N ARG A 391 23.69 16.81 11.23
CA ARG A 391 23.36 16.70 12.65
C ARG A 391 21.96 17.24 12.91
N VAL A 392 21.10 16.45 13.51
CA VAL A 392 19.72 16.79 13.86
C VAL A 392 19.55 16.61 15.37
N GLU A 393 18.84 17.53 16.01
CA GLU A 393 18.53 17.48 17.44
C GLU A 393 17.04 17.22 17.64
N GLY A 394 16.73 16.15 18.40
CA GLY A 394 15.36 15.74 18.68
C GLY A 394 14.57 15.24 17.48
N PHE A 395 13.38 14.74 17.73
CA PHE A 395 12.42 14.30 16.72
C PHE A 395 11.28 15.30 16.57
N ASN A 396 10.70 15.36 15.37
CA ASN A 396 9.47 16.10 15.13
C ASN A 396 8.28 15.36 15.75
N SER A 397 7.24 16.12 16.12
CA SER A 397 5.99 15.59 16.63
C SER A 397 4.82 16.05 15.76
N ILE A 398 3.74 15.27 15.73
CA ILE A 398 2.49 15.60 15.06
C ILE A 398 1.37 15.48 16.07
N LEU A 399 0.63 16.58 16.28
CA LEU A 399 -0.59 16.59 17.09
C LEU A 399 -1.79 16.42 16.17
N ALA A 400 -2.53 15.31 16.30
CA ALA A 400 -3.78 15.07 15.61
C ALA A 400 -4.95 15.29 16.57
N VAL A 401 -5.97 16.03 16.13
CA VAL A 401 -7.16 16.36 16.91
C VAL A 401 -8.43 16.11 16.09
N SER A 402 -9.59 16.10 16.76
CA SER A 402 -10.86 15.68 16.15
C SER A 402 -11.38 16.58 15.02
N SER A 403 -11.07 17.88 15.03
CA SER A 403 -11.58 18.83 14.04
C SER A 403 -10.72 20.09 13.92
N ILE A 404 -10.95 20.87 12.83
CA ILE A 404 -10.25 22.16 12.63
C ILE A 404 -10.57 23.17 13.75
N PRO A 405 -11.82 23.34 14.21
CA PRO A 405 -12.08 24.21 15.36
C PRO A 405 -11.28 23.79 16.61
N VAL A 406 -11.25 22.51 16.94
CA VAL A 406 -10.49 21.98 18.06
C VAL A 406 -8.96 22.19 17.88
N ALA A 407 -8.46 22.06 16.65
CA ALA A 407 -7.06 22.36 16.36
C ALA A 407 -6.70 23.84 16.65
N ARG A 408 -7.59 24.76 16.35
CA ARG A 408 -7.42 26.19 16.68
C ARG A 408 -7.40 26.44 18.18
N MET A 409 -8.22 25.72 18.94
CA MET A 409 -8.22 25.80 20.43
C MET A 409 -6.90 25.30 21.01
N TYR A 410 -6.42 24.14 20.55
CA TYR A 410 -5.10 23.63 20.95
C TYR A 410 -3.96 24.58 20.57
N TYR A 411 -3.99 25.16 19.38
CA TYR A 411 -2.99 26.13 18.94
C TYR A 411 -2.96 27.38 19.84
N ALA A 412 -4.14 27.94 20.15
CA ALA A 412 -4.26 29.09 21.02
C ALA A 412 -3.74 28.81 22.43
N GLU A 413 -4.07 27.62 22.97
CA GLU A 413 -3.63 27.21 24.30
C GLU A 413 -2.13 26.90 24.35
N LEU A 414 -1.58 26.26 23.34
CA LEU A 414 -0.13 26.06 23.19
C LEU A 414 0.61 27.40 23.17
N LYS A 415 0.10 28.39 22.41
CA LYS A 415 0.70 29.72 22.33
C LYS A 415 0.63 30.50 23.62
N LYS A 416 -0.35 30.19 24.49
CA LYS A 416 -0.50 30.81 25.80
C LYS A 416 0.43 30.22 26.86
N GLN A 417 0.73 28.90 26.75
CA GLN A 417 1.55 28.21 27.75
C GLN A 417 3.04 28.17 27.38
N LEU A 418 3.42 28.42 26.10
CA LEU A 418 4.79 28.63 25.63
C LEU A 418 5.26 30.06 25.95
#